data_7db764d8306f26bd233c63c9cd920447
#
_entry.id   7db764d8306f26bd233c63c9cd920447
#
_cell.length_a   1.000
_cell.length_b   1.000
_cell.length_c   1.000
_cell.angle_alpha   90.00
_cell.angle_beta   90.00
_cell.angle_gamma   90.00
#
_symmetry.space_group_name_H-M   'P 1'
#
loop_
_entity.id
_entity.type
_entity.pdbx_description
1 polymer ?
#
loop_
_entity_poly.entity_id
_entity_poly.type
_entity_poly.pdbx_seq_one_letter_code
_entity_poly.pdbx_strand_id
1 'polypeptide(L)'
;MEFDYTITTIKSFEEAVQNVQEEIAKVGMRVLYVHDVQKTLGEKGLEREPFKIIEFCNAKFANEFLNKDIKLGLCLPCKINVYVKDGPASALASAGKQTFISGMRPIILPQFFPETDLGGRPEEIDQIIQNIINNAK
;
A
#
# COMPACT_ATOMS: atom_id res chain seq x y z
N MET A 1 -10.54 14.19 4.36
CA MET A 1 -10.18 13.08 3.47
C MET A 1 -8.89 12.45 3.96
N GLU A 2 -8.90 11.17 4.18
CA GLU A 2 -7.75 10.49 4.74
C GLU A 2 -6.73 10.12 3.67
N PHE A 3 -5.46 10.26 4.00
CA PHE A 3 -4.35 9.96 3.12
C PHE A 3 -4.20 8.46 2.87
N ASP A 4 -4.44 7.66 3.87
CA ASP A 4 -4.18 6.23 3.83
C ASP A 4 -5.35 5.40 4.35
N TYR A 5 -5.32 4.13 3.99
CA TYR A 5 -6.18 3.10 4.55
C TYR A 5 -5.28 2.09 5.24
N THR A 6 -5.40 1.97 6.55
CA THR A 6 -4.51 1.15 7.37
C THR A 6 -5.30 0.28 8.32
N ILE A 7 -4.98 -0.99 8.38
CA ILE A 7 -5.60 -1.95 9.29
C ILE A 7 -4.52 -2.76 10.02
N THR A 8 -4.91 -3.39 11.11
CA THR A 8 -4.09 -4.38 11.79
C THR A 8 -4.56 -5.78 11.41
N THR A 9 -3.68 -6.75 11.53
CA THR A 9 -4.02 -8.15 11.32
C THR A 9 -3.37 -9.01 12.38
N ILE A 10 -4.04 -10.14 12.72
CA ILE A 10 -3.49 -11.14 13.63
C ILE A 10 -2.50 -12.07 12.94
N LYS A 11 -2.39 -11.99 11.63
CA LYS A 11 -1.46 -12.80 10.87
C LYS A 11 -0.04 -12.34 11.08
N SER A 12 0.92 -13.25 10.91
CA SER A 12 2.32 -12.90 10.99
C SER A 12 2.70 -11.93 9.88
N PHE A 13 3.83 -11.24 10.08
CA PHE A 13 4.36 -10.34 9.07
C PHE A 13 4.53 -11.06 7.72
N GLU A 14 5.15 -12.24 7.74
CA GLU A 14 5.41 -13.00 6.51
C GLU A 14 4.12 -13.44 5.82
N GLU A 15 3.13 -13.89 6.58
CA GLU A 15 1.84 -14.24 6.02
C GLU A 15 1.14 -13.04 5.39
N ALA A 16 1.16 -11.90 6.07
CA ALA A 16 0.54 -10.69 5.56
C ALA A 16 1.19 -10.23 4.25
N VAL A 17 2.52 -10.28 4.18
CA VAL A 17 3.25 -9.94 2.96
C VAL A 17 2.83 -10.86 1.81
N GLN A 18 2.78 -12.16 2.07
CA GLN A 18 2.37 -13.14 1.07
C GLN A 18 0.94 -12.91 0.62
N ASN A 19 0.04 -12.69 1.58
CA ASN A 19 -1.38 -12.48 1.28
C ASN A 19 -1.62 -11.23 0.44
N VAL A 20 -0.93 -10.14 0.74
CA VAL A 20 -1.05 -8.91 -0.06
C VAL A 20 -0.67 -9.19 -1.52
N GLN A 21 0.43 -9.90 -1.73
CA GLN A 21 0.87 -10.22 -3.08
C GLN A 21 -0.14 -11.11 -3.81
N GLU A 22 -0.71 -12.08 -3.11
CA GLU A 22 -1.74 -12.95 -3.70
C GLU A 22 -3.00 -12.17 -4.07
N GLU A 23 -3.44 -11.26 -3.20
CA GLU A 23 -4.62 -10.45 -3.47
C GLU A 23 -4.41 -9.47 -4.62
N ILE A 24 -3.20 -8.93 -4.76
CA ILE A 24 -2.84 -8.09 -5.90
C ILE A 24 -3.00 -8.89 -7.20
N ALA A 25 -2.49 -10.10 -7.22
CA ALA A 25 -2.60 -10.97 -8.41
C ALA A 25 -4.05 -11.31 -8.73
N LYS A 26 -4.88 -11.54 -7.71
CA LYS A 26 -6.29 -11.89 -7.91
C LYS A 26 -7.09 -10.79 -8.59
N VAL A 27 -6.73 -9.52 -8.41
CA VAL A 27 -7.40 -8.42 -9.07
C VAL A 27 -6.77 -8.07 -10.42
N GLY A 28 -5.88 -8.92 -10.93
CA GLY A 28 -5.27 -8.74 -12.25
C GLY A 28 -4.16 -7.71 -12.29
N MET A 29 -3.65 -7.31 -11.13
CA MET A 29 -2.51 -6.41 -11.05
C MET A 29 -1.22 -7.19 -10.86
N ARG A 30 -0.09 -6.53 -11.08
CA ARG A 30 1.22 -7.17 -11.03
C ARG A 30 2.09 -6.54 -9.95
N VAL A 31 2.67 -7.38 -9.11
CA VAL A 31 3.71 -6.95 -8.18
C VAL A 31 4.97 -6.68 -8.97
N LEU A 32 5.49 -5.46 -8.85
CA LEU A 32 6.70 -5.04 -9.57
C LEU A 32 7.95 -5.27 -8.75
N TYR A 33 7.88 -4.97 -7.46
CA TYR A 33 9.03 -5.12 -6.58
C TYR A 33 8.57 -5.10 -5.13
N VAL A 34 9.31 -5.79 -4.27
CA VAL A 34 9.10 -5.77 -2.83
C VAL A 34 10.38 -5.26 -2.18
N HIS A 35 10.31 -4.07 -1.59
CA HIS A 35 11.45 -3.48 -0.89
C HIS A 35 11.48 -3.96 0.55
N ASP A 36 12.59 -4.55 0.95
CA ASP A 36 12.81 -4.95 2.34
C ASP A 36 13.52 -3.80 3.07
N VAL A 37 12.74 -2.94 3.70
CA VAL A 37 13.25 -1.74 4.35
C VAL A 37 14.08 -2.10 5.59
N GLN A 38 13.67 -3.11 6.36
CA GLN A 38 14.44 -3.57 7.51
C GLN A 38 15.85 -3.97 7.10
N LYS A 39 15.96 -4.77 6.02
CA LYS A 39 17.25 -5.23 5.53
C LYS A 39 18.11 -4.07 5.03
N THR A 40 17.52 -3.20 4.21
CA THR A 40 18.25 -2.06 3.62
C THR A 40 18.80 -1.14 4.71
N LEU A 41 18.00 -0.82 5.72
CA LEU A 41 18.46 0.03 6.81
C LEU A 41 19.48 -0.70 7.70
N GLY A 42 19.29 -1.99 7.89
CA GLY A 42 20.23 -2.81 8.66
C GLY A 42 21.62 -2.83 8.07
N GLU A 43 21.73 -2.79 6.75
CA GLU A 43 23.02 -2.72 6.06
C GLU A 43 23.79 -1.43 6.38
N LYS A 44 23.08 -0.40 6.84
CA LYS A 44 23.67 0.87 7.24
C LYS A 44 23.80 0.99 8.78
N GLY A 45 23.59 -0.11 9.50
CA GLY A 45 23.65 -0.12 10.95
C GLY A 45 22.45 0.50 11.65
N LEU A 46 21.34 0.67 10.93
CA LEU A 46 20.12 1.24 11.48
C LEU A 46 19.13 0.13 11.78
N GLU A 47 18.62 0.12 12.99
CA GLU A 47 17.66 -0.89 13.42
C GLU A 47 16.24 -0.46 13.10
N ARG A 48 15.42 -1.43 12.64
CA ARG A 48 14.01 -1.22 12.37
C ARG A 48 13.28 -2.54 12.49
N GLU A 49 12.04 -2.47 12.95
CA GLU A 49 11.14 -3.61 12.91
C GLU A 49 10.87 -4.00 11.46
N PRO A 50 10.38 -5.22 11.20
CA PRO A 50 10.05 -5.66 9.84
C PRO A 50 9.18 -4.64 9.11
N PHE A 51 9.57 -4.33 7.88
CA PHE A 51 8.88 -3.34 7.06
C PHE A 51 9.15 -3.67 5.59
N LYS A 52 8.09 -3.92 4.82
CA LYS A 52 8.21 -4.12 3.38
C LYS A 52 7.26 -3.19 2.63
N ILE A 53 7.75 -2.67 1.52
CA ILE A 53 6.97 -1.85 0.60
C ILE A 53 6.73 -2.69 -0.64
N ILE A 54 5.46 -2.97 -0.93
CA ILE A 54 5.07 -3.78 -2.08
C ILE A 54 4.59 -2.84 -3.16
N GLU A 55 5.36 -2.73 -4.24
CA GLU A 55 5.00 -1.92 -5.39
C GLU A 55 4.24 -2.77 -6.40
N PHE A 56 3.13 -2.27 -6.90
CA PHE A 56 2.31 -3.00 -7.85
C PHE A 56 1.67 -2.03 -8.84
N CYS A 57 1.24 -2.54 -9.98
CA CYS A 57 0.71 -1.70 -11.03
C CYS A 57 -0.27 -2.46 -11.92
N ASN A 58 -1.24 -1.70 -12.42
CA ASN A 58 -2.03 -2.09 -13.57
C ASN A 58 -1.55 -1.22 -14.74
N ALA A 59 -0.95 -1.84 -15.73
CA ALA A 59 -0.33 -1.11 -16.84
C ALA A 59 -1.34 -0.20 -17.57
N LYS A 60 -2.57 -0.66 -17.70
CA LYS A 60 -3.63 0.13 -18.36
C LYS A 60 -3.94 1.41 -17.58
N PHE A 61 -4.09 1.29 -16.26
CA PHE A 61 -4.37 2.45 -15.42
C PHE A 61 -3.18 3.42 -15.41
N ALA A 62 -1.97 2.88 -15.32
CA ALA A 62 -0.76 3.70 -15.31
C ALA A 62 -0.64 4.49 -16.63
N ASN A 63 -0.84 3.83 -17.75
CA ASN A 63 -0.77 4.48 -19.05
C ASN A 63 -1.84 5.57 -19.18
N GLU A 64 -3.05 5.29 -18.70
CA GLU A 64 -4.15 6.25 -18.73
C GLU A 64 -3.79 7.51 -17.92
N PHE A 65 -3.26 7.33 -16.71
CA PHE A 65 -2.85 8.46 -15.88
C PHE A 65 -1.73 9.28 -16.53
N LEU A 66 -0.71 8.60 -17.04
CA LEU A 66 0.42 9.28 -17.69
C LEU A 66 -0.02 10.06 -18.94
N ASN A 67 -1.03 9.57 -19.65
CA ASN A 67 -1.57 10.28 -20.80
C ASN A 67 -2.37 11.52 -20.39
N LYS A 68 -2.94 11.52 -19.19
CA LYS A 68 -3.68 12.69 -18.67
C LYS A 68 -2.73 13.75 -18.13
N ASP A 69 -1.72 13.36 -17.39
CA ASP A 69 -0.71 14.26 -16.86
C ASP A 69 0.53 13.44 -16.52
N ILE A 70 1.62 13.72 -17.23
CA ILE A 70 2.88 12.99 -17.03
C ILE A 70 3.40 13.08 -15.59
N LYS A 71 3.04 14.15 -14.86
CA LYS A 71 3.45 14.32 -13.48
C LYS A 71 2.82 13.31 -12.53
N LEU A 72 1.73 12.66 -12.94
CA LEU A 72 1.15 11.58 -12.17
C LEU A 72 2.11 10.39 -12.02
N GLY A 73 3.15 10.35 -12.85
CA GLY A 73 4.23 9.39 -12.69
C GLY A 73 4.92 9.46 -11.33
N LEU A 74 4.84 10.61 -10.66
CA LEU A 74 5.39 10.76 -9.30
C LEU A 74 4.56 10.00 -8.27
N CYS A 75 3.31 9.69 -8.60
CA CYS A 75 2.39 8.96 -7.73
C CYS A 75 2.32 7.48 -8.08
N LEU A 76 3.06 7.04 -9.08
CA LEU A 76 3.10 5.65 -9.55
C LEU A 76 4.45 5.04 -9.17
N PRO A 77 4.52 3.72 -9.01
CA PRO A 77 3.41 2.75 -8.96
C PRO A 77 2.63 2.83 -7.65
N CYS A 78 1.53 2.08 -7.56
CA CYS A 78 0.80 1.93 -6.31
C CYS A 78 1.64 1.15 -5.31
N LYS A 79 1.42 1.42 -4.02
CA LYS A 79 2.18 0.76 -2.95
C LYS A 79 1.24 0.33 -1.83
N ILE A 80 1.53 -0.85 -1.29
CA ILE A 80 0.95 -1.30 -0.04
C ILE A 80 2.12 -1.69 0.85
N ASN A 81 2.14 -1.14 2.05
CA ASN A 81 3.18 -1.42 3.04
C ASN A 81 2.66 -2.44 4.04
N VAL A 82 3.53 -3.36 4.43
CA VAL A 82 3.29 -4.26 5.56
C VAL A 82 4.41 -4.02 6.55
N TYR A 83 4.05 -3.77 7.80
CA TYR A 83 5.05 -3.47 8.82
C TYR A 83 4.61 -3.89 10.19
N VAL A 84 5.58 -3.98 11.09
CA VAL A 84 5.37 -4.31 12.49
C VAL A 84 5.67 -3.09 13.33
N LYS A 85 4.78 -2.75 14.24
CA LYS A 85 5.02 -1.73 15.25
C LYS A 85 4.15 -2.01 16.46
N ASP A 86 4.29 -1.22 17.49
CA ASP A 86 3.44 -1.34 18.68
C ASP A 86 1.99 -1.08 18.29
N GLY A 87 1.10 -1.92 18.76
CA GLY A 87 -0.31 -1.77 18.51
C GLY A 87 -0.91 -0.58 19.25
N PRO A 88 -2.18 -0.23 18.93
CA PRO A 88 -2.86 0.85 19.63
C PRO A 88 -2.92 0.59 21.13
N ALA A 89 -2.86 1.65 21.91
CA ALA A 89 -2.95 1.53 23.37
C ALA A 89 -4.25 0.87 23.84
N SER A 90 -5.30 0.98 23.02
CA SER A 90 -6.59 0.34 23.29
C SER A 90 -6.61 -1.15 22.91
N ALA A 91 -5.60 -1.63 22.23
CA ALA A 91 -5.50 -3.06 21.93
C ALA A 91 -5.19 -3.80 23.21
N LEU A 92 -6.01 -4.78 23.51
CA LEU A 92 -5.97 -5.59 24.71
C LEU A 92 -4.57 -5.98 25.18
N ALA A 93 -4.52 -7.02 26.00
CA ALA A 93 -3.28 -7.53 26.57
C ALA A 93 -2.23 -7.89 25.53
N SER A 94 -2.62 -7.97 24.30
CA SER A 94 -1.71 -8.18 23.18
C SER A 94 -1.08 -6.87 22.71
N ALA A 95 -1.11 -5.82 23.54
CA ALA A 95 -0.53 -4.53 23.21
C ALA A 95 0.99 -4.61 23.07
N GLY A 96 1.49 -5.49 22.27
CA GLY A 96 2.87 -5.58 21.86
C GLY A 96 2.94 -5.28 20.38
N LYS A 97 3.90 -5.88 19.73
CA LYS A 97 4.09 -5.72 18.30
C LYS A 97 2.91 -6.29 17.53
N GLN A 98 2.42 -5.53 16.59
CA GLN A 98 1.33 -5.94 15.71
C GLN A 98 1.73 -5.72 14.25
N THR A 99 1.11 -6.49 13.36
CA THR A 99 1.31 -6.36 11.92
C THR A 99 0.24 -5.43 11.37
N PHE A 100 0.70 -4.46 10.60
CA PHE A 100 -0.16 -3.46 9.94
C PHE A 100 -0.07 -3.63 8.43
N ILE A 101 -1.18 -3.39 7.75
CA ILE A 101 -1.24 -3.34 6.29
C ILE A 101 -1.78 -1.97 5.93
N SER A 102 -1.07 -1.22 5.10
CA SER A 102 -1.35 0.19 4.83
C SER A 102 -1.17 0.54 3.36
N GLY A 103 -2.11 1.29 2.81
CA GLY A 103 -2.01 1.77 1.44
C GLY A 103 -2.43 3.22 1.32
N MET A 104 -1.76 3.96 0.43
CA MET A 104 -2.15 5.33 0.13
C MET A 104 -3.46 5.31 -0.67
N ARG A 105 -4.33 6.25 -0.39
CA ARG A 105 -5.63 6.31 -1.04
C ARG A 105 -5.59 7.21 -2.28
N PRO A 106 -5.80 6.66 -3.47
CA PRO A 106 -5.77 7.46 -4.71
C PRO A 106 -6.82 8.57 -4.76
N ILE A 107 -7.84 8.53 -3.94
CA ILE A 107 -8.85 9.59 -3.90
C ILE A 107 -8.30 10.95 -3.48
N ILE A 108 -7.06 10.99 -2.97
CA ILE A 108 -6.41 12.26 -2.64
C ILE A 108 -5.81 12.94 -3.87
N LEU A 109 -5.60 12.21 -4.96
CA LEU A 109 -4.91 12.72 -6.15
C LEU A 109 -5.57 13.98 -6.75
N PRO A 110 -6.90 14.05 -6.88
CA PRO A 110 -7.53 15.25 -7.46
C PRO A 110 -7.20 16.54 -6.73
N GLN A 111 -6.84 16.46 -5.45
CA GLN A 111 -6.45 17.65 -4.67
C GLN A 111 -5.15 18.27 -5.16
N PHE A 112 -4.25 17.42 -5.69
CA PHE A 112 -2.94 17.86 -6.15
C PHE A 112 -2.90 18.07 -7.66
N PHE A 113 -3.94 17.66 -8.37
CA PHE A 113 -4.04 17.77 -9.82
C PHE A 113 -5.42 18.36 -10.18
N PRO A 114 -5.71 19.60 -9.69
CA PRO A 114 -7.06 20.15 -9.82
C PRO A 114 -7.47 20.47 -11.26
N GLU A 115 -6.53 20.62 -12.16
CA GLU A 115 -6.80 20.92 -13.56
C GLU A 115 -6.84 19.69 -14.45
N THR A 116 -6.62 18.51 -13.87
CA THR A 116 -6.62 17.26 -14.62
C THR A 116 -7.89 16.47 -14.31
N ASP A 117 -8.63 16.13 -15.34
CA ASP A 117 -9.85 15.31 -15.17
C ASP A 117 -9.45 13.84 -15.04
N LEU A 118 -9.45 13.35 -13.82
CA LEU A 118 -9.14 11.95 -13.52
C LEU A 118 -10.38 11.05 -13.57
N GLY A 119 -11.57 11.65 -13.71
CA GLY A 119 -12.83 10.91 -13.77
C GLY A 119 -13.09 10.11 -12.51
N GLY A 120 -13.67 8.94 -12.66
CA GLY A 120 -13.94 8.04 -11.54
C GLY A 120 -12.81 7.05 -11.25
N ARG A 121 -11.66 7.19 -11.91
CA ARG A 121 -10.57 6.23 -11.77
C ARG A 121 -9.93 6.24 -10.38
N PRO A 122 -9.72 7.41 -9.73
CA PRO A 122 -9.18 7.41 -8.38
C PRO A 122 -10.05 6.63 -7.39
N GLU A 123 -11.37 6.78 -7.46
CA GLU A 123 -12.30 6.06 -6.59
C GLU A 123 -12.27 4.56 -6.88
N GLU A 124 -12.17 4.19 -8.13
CA GLU A 124 -12.10 2.78 -8.53
C GLU A 124 -10.85 2.11 -7.98
N ILE A 125 -9.70 2.75 -8.16
CA ILE A 125 -8.43 2.19 -7.68
C ILE A 125 -8.40 2.18 -6.16
N ASP A 126 -8.94 3.22 -5.53
CA ASP A 126 -9.04 3.29 -4.07
C ASP A 126 -9.81 2.09 -3.52
N GLN A 127 -10.93 1.75 -4.14
CA GLN A 127 -11.73 0.61 -3.73
C GLN A 127 -10.98 -0.70 -3.93
N ILE A 128 -10.26 -0.82 -5.04
CA ILE A 128 -9.43 -2.01 -5.30
C ILE A 128 -8.38 -2.18 -4.22
N ILE A 129 -7.69 -1.09 -3.85
CA ILE A 129 -6.66 -1.13 -2.81
C ILE A 129 -7.27 -1.52 -1.46
N GLN A 130 -8.41 -0.94 -1.09
CA GLN A 130 -9.08 -1.32 0.15
C GLN A 130 -9.47 -2.80 0.15
N ASN A 131 -9.96 -3.31 -0.97
CA ASN A 131 -10.33 -4.72 -1.08
C ASN A 131 -9.11 -5.63 -0.95
N ILE A 132 -7.98 -5.27 -1.56
CA ILE A 132 -6.73 -6.02 -1.41
C ILE A 132 -6.35 -6.09 0.06
N ILE A 133 -6.35 -4.95 0.74
CA ILE A 133 -5.95 -4.86 2.14
C ILE A 133 -6.90 -5.66 3.03
N ASN A 134 -8.20 -5.50 2.84
CA ASN A 134 -9.21 -6.21 3.63
C ASN A 134 -9.15 -7.73 3.42
N ASN A 135 -8.89 -8.16 2.20
CA ASN A 135 -8.82 -9.59 1.90
C ASN A 135 -7.50 -10.23 2.34
N ALA A 136 -6.45 -9.43 2.47
CA ALA A 136 -5.15 -9.91 2.97
C ALA A 136 -5.11 -10.04 4.50
N LYS A 137 -6.04 -9.43 5.16
CA LYS A 137 -6.11 -9.37 6.63
C LYS A 137 -6.17 -10.74 7.29
#